data_a6fdc4544f2d34c16cddca2bb8dfe5ba
#
_entry.id   a6fdc4544f2d34c16cddca2bb8dfe5ba
#
_cell.length_a   1.000
_cell.length_b   1.000
_cell.length_c   1.000
_cell.angle_alpha   90.00
_cell.angle_beta   90.00
_cell.angle_gamma   90.00
#
_symmetry.space_group_name_H-M   'P 1'
#
loop_
_entity.id
_entity.type
_entity.pdbx_description
1 polymer ?
#
loop_
_entity_poly.entity_id
_entity_poly.type
_entity_poly.pdbx_seq_one_letter_code
_entity_poly.pdbx_strand_id
1 'polypeptide(L)' 'HLLDTVPVKIIYFVPDEKKDGGSYTAVEGCVRKIDENTKSLRIQGTEIPVERIYGIDFL' A
#
# COMPACT_ATOMS: atom_id res chain seq x y z
N HIS A 1 14.29 2.86 10.86
CA HIS A 1 14.73 2.10 9.71
C HIS A 1 14.70 2.93 8.45
N LEU A 2 15.36 2.45 7.42
CA LEU A 2 15.52 3.20 6.19
C LEU A 2 14.18 3.52 5.52
N LEU A 3 13.24 2.61 5.58
CA LEU A 3 11.94 2.82 4.93
C LEU A 3 11.13 3.94 5.58
N ASP A 4 11.39 4.24 6.84
CA ASP A 4 10.67 5.30 7.53
C ASP A 4 11.02 6.68 7.00
N THR A 5 12.16 6.81 6.33
CA THR A 5 12.64 8.08 5.83
C THR A 5 12.63 8.18 4.31
N VAL A 6 12.25 7.10 3.63
CA VAL A 6 12.25 7.06 2.17
C VAL A 6 10.80 7.15 1.67
N PRO A 7 10.42 8.24 1.02
CA PRO A 7 9.06 8.35 0.50
C PRO A 7 8.89 7.46 -0.72
N VAL A 8 7.73 6.81 -0.78
CA VAL A 8 7.40 5.93 -1.89
C VAL A 8 5.97 6.21 -2.35
N LYS A 9 5.69 5.82 -3.57
CA LYS A 9 4.34 5.85 -4.11
C LYS A 9 3.92 4.40 -4.32
N ILE A 10 2.84 4.01 -3.66
CA ILE A 10 2.34 2.63 -3.75
C ILE A 10 1.05 2.64 -4.53
N ILE A 11 1.00 1.82 -5.57
CA ILE A 11 -0.20 1.64 -6.37
C ILE A 11 -0.77 0.30 -5.98
N TYR A 12 -2.02 0.29 -5.55
CA TYR A 12 -2.65 -0.92 -5.07
C TYR A 12 -4.09 -1.00 -5.55
N PHE A 13 -4.60 -2.23 -5.58
CA PHE A 13 -5.95 -2.51 -6.06
C PHE A 13 -6.95 -2.45 -4.93
N VAL A 14 -8.05 -1.75 -5.15
CA VAL A 14 -9.16 -1.67 -4.20
C VAL A 14 -10.36 -2.34 -4.86
N PRO A 15 -10.75 -3.52 -4.38
CA PRO A 15 -11.90 -4.21 -4.97
C PRO A 15 -13.19 -3.49 -4.65
N ASP A 16 -14.13 -3.58 -5.58
CA ASP A 16 -15.46 -3.00 -5.40
C ASP A 16 -16.34 -4.04 -4.70
N GLU A 17 -16.96 -3.65 -3.60
CA GLU A 17 -17.80 -4.56 -2.84
C GLU A 17 -19.15 -4.83 -3.49
N LYS A 18 -19.58 -3.93 -4.36
CA LYS A 18 -20.94 -3.99 -4.91
C LYS A 18 -21.01 -4.62 -6.29
N LYS A 19 -19.87 -4.72 -6.96
CA LYS A 19 -19.83 -5.28 -8.31
C LYS A 19 -18.45 -5.84 -8.58
N ASP A 20 -18.34 -6.63 -9.61
CA ASP A 20 -17.07 -7.21 -10.00
C ASP A 20 -16.09 -6.11 -10.41
N GLY A 21 -14.82 -6.34 -10.12
CA GLY A 21 -13.78 -5.42 -10.48
C GLY A 21 -13.35 -4.55 -9.31
N GLY A 22 -12.89 -3.36 -9.61
CA GLY A 22 -12.38 -2.43 -8.63
C GLY A 22 -11.55 -1.37 -9.33
N SER A 23 -10.69 -0.71 -8.57
CA SER A 23 -9.88 0.35 -9.15
C SER A 23 -8.50 0.36 -8.49
N TYR A 24 -7.54 0.92 -9.21
CA TYR A 24 -6.21 1.13 -8.67
C TYR A 24 -6.15 2.50 -8.01
N THR A 25 -5.53 2.53 -6.86
CA THR A 25 -5.40 3.75 -6.06
C THR A 25 -3.92 3.92 -5.73
N ALA A 26 -3.47 5.15 -5.67
CA ALA A 26 -2.08 5.45 -5.32
C ALA A 26 -2.03 6.20 -4.01
N VAL A 27 -1.03 5.88 -3.18
CA VAL A 27 -0.77 6.60 -1.95
C VAL A 27 0.72 6.90 -1.88
N GLU A 28 1.05 8.11 -1.45
CA GLU A 28 2.43 8.56 -1.33
C GLU A 28 2.77 8.84 0.12
N GLY A 29 3.97 8.49 0.51
CA GLY A 29 4.43 8.73 1.86
C GLY A 29 5.51 7.75 2.25
N CYS A 30 5.88 7.76 3.52
CA CYS A 30 6.87 6.83 4.04
C CYS A 30 6.17 5.63 4.67
N VAL A 31 6.70 4.44 4.42
CA VAL A 31 6.16 3.23 5.02
C VAL A 31 6.42 3.27 6.52
N ARG A 32 5.37 3.14 7.32
CA ARG A 32 5.46 3.22 8.77
C ARG A 32 5.65 1.87 9.42
N LYS A 33 5.04 0.85 8.87
CA LYS A 33 5.11 -0.47 9.48
C LYS A 33 4.86 -1.54 8.43
N ILE A 34 5.56 -2.64 8.57
CA ILE A 34 5.34 -3.83 7.76
C ILE A 34 4.96 -4.94 8.73
N ASP A 35 3.78 -5.52 8.55
CA ASP A 35 3.30 -6.57 9.43
C ASP A 35 3.38 -7.90 8.69
N GLU A 36 4.26 -8.77 9.15
CA GLU A 36 4.46 -10.06 8.52
C GLU A 36 3.34 -11.05 8.83
N ASN A 37 2.66 -10.85 9.95
CA ASN A 37 1.57 -11.74 10.33
C ASN A 37 0.34 -11.55 9.46
N THR A 38 -0.01 -10.30 9.21
CA THR A 38 -1.16 -9.99 8.35
C THR A 38 -0.77 -9.79 6.90
N LYS A 39 0.53 -9.79 6.62
CA LYS A 39 1.08 -9.55 5.28
C LYS A 39 0.55 -8.27 4.69
N SER A 40 0.71 -7.21 5.46
CA SER A 40 0.27 -5.88 5.05
C SER A 40 1.31 -4.85 5.46
N LEU A 41 1.21 -3.67 4.87
CA LEU A 41 2.05 -2.56 5.29
C LEU A 41 1.18 -1.34 5.55
N ARG A 42 1.70 -0.45 6.38
CA ARG A 42 0.98 0.76 6.75
C ARG A 42 1.72 1.98 6.26
N ILE A 43 0.98 2.84 5.59
CA ILE A 43 1.50 4.09 5.05
C ILE A 43 0.40 5.15 5.15
N GLN A 44 0.73 6.33 5.69
CA GLN A 44 -0.22 7.44 5.79
C GLN A 44 -1.53 7.04 6.51
N GLY A 45 -1.41 6.19 7.52
CA GLY A 45 -2.60 5.72 8.23
C GLY A 45 -3.43 4.70 7.49
N THR A 46 -2.96 4.25 6.35
CA THR A 46 -3.67 3.28 5.52
C THR A 46 -2.94 1.94 5.59
N GLU A 47 -3.68 0.88 5.80
CA GLU A 47 -3.13 -0.47 5.80
C GLU A 47 -3.42 -1.12 4.46
N ILE A 48 -2.36 -1.59 3.79
CA ILE A 48 -2.46 -2.14 2.44
C ILE A 48 -2.00 -3.59 2.46
N PRO A 49 -2.86 -4.55 2.11
CA PRO A 49 -2.42 -5.93 1.98
C PRO A 49 -1.37 -6.05 0.88
N VAL A 50 -0.29 -6.76 1.16
CA VAL A 50 0.81 -6.91 0.21
C VAL A 50 0.32 -7.52 -1.10
N GLU A 51 -0.63 -8.45 -1.01
CA GLU A 51 -1.14 -9.12 -2.20
C GLU A 51 -1.89 -8.20 -3.15
N ARG A 52 -2.30 -7.02 -2.67
CA ARG A 52 -3.02 -6.06 -3.49
C ARG A 52 -2.13 -4.98 -4.08
N ILE A 53 -0.86 -4.98 -3.72
CA ILE A 53 0.06 -3.99 -4.24
C ILE A 53 0.40 -4.30 -5.68
N TYR A 54 0.18 -3.34 -6.55
CA TYR A 54 0.49 -3.46 -7.97
C TYR A 54 1.93 -3.02 -8.24
N GLY A 55 2.34 -1.93 -7.61
CA GLY A 55 3.68 -1.43 -7.81
C GLY A 55 4.09 -0.44 -6.72
N ILE A 56 5.38 -0.27 -6.58
CA ILE A 56 5.95 0.67 -5.63
C ILE A 56 7.04 1.45 -6.36
N ASP A 57 6.92 2.76 -6.34
CA ASP A 57 7.91 3.65 -6.93
C ASP A 57 8.55 4.49 -5.84
N PHE A 58 9.83 4.69 -5.94
CA PHE A 58 10.55 5.60 -5.03
C PHE A 58 10.42 7.02 -5.57
N LEU A 59 10.09 7.94 -4.68
CA LEU A 59 9.93 9.34 -5.03
C LEU A 59 11.22 10.14 -4.93
#